data_06a1a784a3fb58b9589546b291f6c078
#
_entry.id   06a1a784a3fb58b9589546b291f6c078
#
_cell.length_a   1.000
_cell.length_b   1.000
_cell.length_c   1.000
_cell.angle_alpha   90.00
_cell.angle_beta   90.00
_cell.angle_gamma   90.00
#
_symmetry.space_group_name_H-M   'P 1'
#
loop_
_entity.id
_entity.type
_entity.pdbx_description
1 polymer ?
#
loop_
_entity_poly.entity_id
_entity_poly.type
_entity_poly.pdbx_seq_one_letter_code
_entity_poly.pdbx_strand_id
1 'polypeptide(L)'
;GNENGVASTKTFTSQVTILALIALWFRELHNPTSSVESERLKEALLRLPISLGMALKSQEQCRRIAERLSKKEHCFVLGKGFGEPIAYEGALKIKEMSYVHAEGYSGGALKHGPFALIDDDKSGKFGATPIIMLVLDDQHAHHMRTACEEVKARGADLIIITDKAELARDLDDDPIIIPTNDVMTALGALMPLQLIAYEMSLLRGCNPDRPRNLAKVY
;
A
#
# COMPACT_ATOMS: atom_id res chain seq x y z
N GLY A 1 19.62 5.20 10.34
CA GLY A 1 19.74 4.72 11.71
C GLY A 1 19.25 3.29 11.88
N ASN A 2 19.55 2.63 13.01
CA ASN A 2 19.13 1.27 13.28
C ASN A 2 17.59 1.15 13.26
N GLU A 3 17.08 0.03 12.73
CA GLU A 3 15.69 -0.35 12.83
C GLU A 3 15.55 -1.31 14.01
N ASN A 4 14.95 -0.83 15.11
CA ASN A 4 14.85 -1.58 16.35
C ASN A 4 13.63 -2.52 16.37
N GLY A 5 12.56 -2.16 15.66
CA GLY A 5 11.39 -3.02 15.48
C GLY A 5 11.71 -4.24 14.61
N VAL A 6 11.02 -5.35 14.85
CA VAL A 6 11.16 -6.58 14.04
C VAL A 6 10.59 -6.37 12.65
N ALA A 7 9.39 -5.79 12.55
CA ALA A 7 8.76 -5.45 11.27
C ALA A 7 9.58 -4.37 10.53
N SER A 8 10.04 -4.70 9.33
CA SER A 8 10.82 -3.78 8.50
C SER A 8 9.93 -2.69 7.92
N THR A 9 10.27 -1.41 8.15
CA THR A 9 9.58 -0.25 7.59
C THR A 9 10.56 0.64 6.82
N LYS A 10 11.36 1.45 7.52
CA LYS A 10 12.37 2.31 6.88
C LYS A 10 13.45 1.52 6.13
N THR A 11 13.78 0.32 6.57
CA THR A 11 14.76 -0.52 5.86
C THR A 11 14.26 -0.89 4.48
N PHE A 12 13.00 -1.27 4.34
CA PHE A 12 12.39 -1.54 3.03
C PHE A 12 12.46 -0.32 2.10
N THR A 13 12.00 0.85 2.57
CA THR A 13 12.03 2.07 1.75
C THR A 13 13.44 2.49 1.38
N SER A 14 14.41 2.33 2.28
CA SER A 14 15.83 2.61 2.02
C SER A 14 16.42 1.64 0.98
N GLN A 15 16.10 0.34 1.07
CA GLN A 15 16.56 -0.66 0.10
C GLN A 15 16.01 -0.37 -1.30
N VAL A 16 14.71 -0.08 -1.42
CA VAL A 16 14.11 0.31 -2.71
C VAL A 16 14.80 1.55 -3.30
N THR A 17 15.07 2.56 -2.46
CA THR A 17 15.77 3.79 -2.87
C THR A 17 17.19 3.49 -3.36
N ILE A 18 17.94 2.65 -2.63
CA ILE A 18 19.31 2.25 -3.02
C ILE A 18 19.29 1.46 -4.33
N LEU A 19 18.34 0.53 -4.49
CA LEU A 19 18.21 -0.24 -5.74
C LEU A 19 17.87 0.66 -6.92
N ALA A 20 17.02 1.68 -6.73
CA ALA A 20 16.73 2.67 -7.78
C ALA A 20 17.98 3.50 -8.15
N LEU A 21 18.79 3.90 -7.16
CA LEU A 21 20.08 4.58 -7.40
C LEU A 21 21.08 3.68 -8.16
N ILE A 22 21.16 2.40 -7.80
CA ILE A 22 22.02 1.42 -8.49
C ILE A 22 21.55 1.24 -9.94
N ALA A 23 20.24 1.10 -10.16
CA ALA A 23 19.69 0.97 -11.52
C ALA A 23 19.99 2.21 -12.38
N LEU A 24 19.85 3.41 -11.80
CA LEU A 24 20.21 4.66 -12.45
C LEU A 24 21.69 4.71 -12.81
N TRP A 25 22.57 4.34 -11.87
CA TRP A 25 24.01 4.31 -12.07
C TRP A 25 24.42 3.35 -13.20
N PHE A 26 23.88 2.11 -13.21
CA PHE A 26 24.13 1.17 -14.32
C PHE A 26 23.63 1.70 -15.66
N ARG A 27 22.47 2.33 -15.68
CA ARG A 27 21.93 2.94 -16.90
C ARG A 27 22.87 4.02 -17.45
N GLU A 28 23.41 4.90 -16.60
CA GLU A 28 24.33 5.97 -17.00
C GLU A 28 25.70 5.44 -17.46
N LEU A 29 26.18 4.34 -16.88
CA LEU A 29 27.40 3.68 -17.34
C LEU A 29 27.24 3.11 -18.77
N HIS A 30 26.09 2.57 -19.11
CA HIS A 30 25.85 1.95 -20.42
C HIS A 30 25.39 2.97 -21.47
N ASN A 31 24.75 4.05 -21.07
CA ASN A 31 24.25 5.12 -21.91
C ASN A 31 24.64 6.48 -21.31
N PRO A 32 25.87 6.99 -21.63
CA PRO A 32 26.38 8.22 -21.01
C PRO A 32 25.60 9.49 -21.40
N THR A 33 24.78 9.44 -22.45
CA THR A 33 23.88 10.55 -22.77
C THR A 33 22.67 10.48 -21.84
N SER A 34 22.49 11.54 -21.04
CA SER A 34 21.33 11.64 -20.14
C SER A 34 20.03 11.43 -20.94
N SER A 35 19.23 10.46 -20.50
CA SER A 35 17.92 10.23 -21.08
C SER A 35 16.86 10.95 -20.25
N VAL A 36 15.73 11.30 -20.87
CA VAL A 36 14.58 11.90 -20.18
C VAL A 36 14.15 11.05 -18.97
N GLU A 37 14.17 9.73 -19.10
CA GLU A 37 13.79 8.82 -18.02
C GLU A 37 14.81 8.83 -16.87
N SER A 38 16.12 8.99 -17.16
CA SER A 38 17.15 9.12 -16.12
C SER A 38 16.94 10.40 -15.30
N GLU A 39 16.68 11.52 -15.96
CA GLU A 39 16.41 12.79 -15.28
C GLU A 39 15.12 12.73 -14.47
N ARG A 40 14.04 12.14 -14.99
CA ARG A 40 12.80 11.92 -14.25
C ARG A 40 13.02 11.10 -12.99
N LEU A 41 13.80 10.01 -13.06
CA LEU A 41 14.12 9.19 -11.89
C LEU A 41 14.96 9.96 -10.86
N LYS A 42 15.95 10.75 -11.30
CA LYS A 42 16.74 11.62 -10.41
C LYS A 42 15.86 12.60 -9.66
N GLU A 43 15.00 13.31 -10.38
CA GLU A 43 14.06 14.25 -9.77
C GLU A 43 13.09 13.57 -8.79
N ALA A 44 12.56 12.40 -9.13
CA ALA A 44 11.69 11.63 -8.26
C ALA A 44 12.41 11.20 -6.98
N LEU A 45 13.67 10.75 -7.07
CA LEU A 45 14.50 10.39 -5.92
C LEU A 45 14.81 11.61 -5.02
N LEU A 46 15.13 12.76 -5.62
CA LEU A 46 15.36 14.00 -4.86
C LEU A 46 14.11 14.49 -4.11
N ARG A 47 12.93 14.32 -4.70
CA ARG A 47 11.63 14.67 -4.08
C ARG A 47 11.12 13.62 -3.10
N LEU A 48 11.68 12.41 -3.10
CA LEU A 48 11.16 11.27 -2.34
C LEU A 48 10.98 11.57 -0.84
N PRO A 49 11.94 12.19 -0.10
CA PRO A 49 11.75 12.49 1.31
C PRO A 49 10.54 13.40 1.58
N ILE A 50 10.29 14.37 0.70
CA ILE A 50 9.17 15.30 0.82
C ILE A 50 7.86 14.57 0.54
N SER A 51 7.78 13.79 -0.54
CA SER A 51 6.56 13.07 -0.91
C SER A 51 6.18 12.02 0.13
N LEU A 52 7.15 11.27 0.67
CA LEU A 52 6.88 10.32 1.77
C LEU A 52 6.43 11.05 3.04
N GLY A 53 7.09 12.16 3.40
CA GLY A 53 6.71 12.98 4.55
C GLY A 53 5.30 13.58 4.42
N MET A 54 4.88 13.93 3.21
CA MET A 54 3.51 14.38 2.94
C MET A 54 2.50 13.23 3.03
N ALA A 55 2.83 12.04 2.52
CA ALA A 55 1.97 10.86 2.62
C ALA A 55 1.71 10.47 4.08
N LEU A 56 2.68 10.66 4.99
CA LEU A 56 2.51 10.42 6.43
C LEU A 56 1.48 11.36 7.10
N LYS A 57 1.12 12.49 6.48
CA LYS A 57 0.07 13.38 7.02
C LYS A 57 -1.32 12.76 6.98
N SER A 58 -1.50 11.64 6.29
CA SER A 58 -2.75 10.86 6.29
C SER A 58 -3.01 10.07 7.58
N GLN A 59 -2.17 10.22 8.62
CA GLN A 59 -2.24 9.41 9.84
C GLN A 59 -3.63 9.37 10.49
N GLU A 60 -4.31 10.50 10.62
CA GLU A 60 -5.65 10.54 11.24
C GLU A 60 -6.69 9.78 10.41
N GLN A 61 -6.61 9.88 9.09
CA GLN A 61 -7.46 9.08 8.19
C GLN A 61 -7.12 7.59 8.28
N CYS A 62 -5.83 7.24 8.30
CA CYS A 62 -5.38 5.85 8.50
C CYS A 62 -5.88 5.28 9.83
N ARG A 63 -5.94 6.09 10.91
CA ARG A 63 -6.48 5.68 12.20
C ARG A 63 -7.97 5.35 12.11
N ARG A 64 -8.80 6.21 11.49
CA ARG A 64 -10.23 5.92 11.28
C ARG A 64 -10.45 4.63 10.49
N ILE A 65 -9.62 4.38 9.47
CA ILE A 65 -9.65 3.14 8.71
C ILE A 65 -9.25 1.96 9.61
N ALA A 66 -8.17 2.09 10.37
CA ALA A 66 -7.70 1.05 11.29
C ALA A 66 -8.74 0.67 12.35
N GLU A 67 -9.58 1.62 12.82
CA GLU A 67 -10.68 1.34 13.74
C GLU A 67 -11.71 0.35 13.18
N ARG A 68 -11.96 0.40 11.85
CA ARG A 68 -12.81 -0.56 11.15
C ARG A 68 -12.10 -1.89 10.94
N LEU A 69 -10.89 -1.84 10.41
CA LEU A 69 -10.11 -3.03 10.04
C LEU A 69 -9.68 -3.86 11.25
N SER A 70 -9.40 -3.22 12.40
CA SER A 70 -8.97 -3.93 13.61
C SER A 70 -10.01 -4.93 14.15
N LYS A 71 -11.27 -4.79 13.77
CA LYS A 71 -12.39 -5.67 14.14
C LYS A 71 -12.58 -6.84 13.18
N LYS A 72 -11.83 -6.87 12.07
CA LYS A 72 -11.95 -7.88 11.02
C LYS A 72 -10.92 -8.98 11.22
N GLU A 73 -11.20 -10.17 10.67
CA GLU A 73 -10.28 -11.31 10.73
C GLU A 73 -9.39 -11.40 9.50
N HIS A 74 -9.84 -10.85 8.37
CA HIS A 74 -9.09 -10.84 7.12
C HIS A 74 -9.31 -9.53 6.35
N CYS A 75 -8.37 -9.21 5.47
CA CYS A 75 -8.48 -8.14 4.49
C CYS A 75 -7.61 -8.45 3.27
N PHE A 76 -7.88 -7.76 2.17
CA PHE A 76 -7.06 -7.85 0.97
C PHE A 76 -6.44 -6.49 0.64
N VAL A 77 -5.22 -6.52 0.08
CA VAL A 77 -4.53 -5.33 -0.42
C VAL A 77 -4.15 -5.58 -1.86
N LEU A 78 -4.60 -4.74 -2.77
CA LEU A 78 -4.40 -4.93 -4.20
C LEU A 78 -3.66 -3.77 -4.84
N GLY A 79 -2.78 -4.12 -5.78
CA GLY A 79 -2.09 -3.18 -6.63
C GLY A 79 -1.79 -3.78 -7.99
N LYS A 80 -1.33 -2.96 -8.94
CA LYS A 80 -0.89 -3.43 -10.26
C LYS A 80 0.36 -2.66 -10.69
N GLY A 81 1.20 -3.27 -11.53
CA GLY A 81 2.48 -2.66 -11.90
C GLY A 81 3.36 -2.40 -10.69
N PHE A 82 3.84 -1.16 -10.52
CA PHE A 82 4.63 -0.79 -9.33
C PHE A 82 3.83 -0.81 -8.03
N GLY A 83 2.51 -0.72 -8.08
CA GLY A 83 1.64 -0.85 -6.92
C GLY A 83 1.53 -2.28 -6.39
N GLU A 84 1.76 -3.30 -7.22
CA GLU A 84 1.60 -4.71 -6.80
C GLU A 84 2.58 -5.13 -5.70
N PRO A 85 3.91 -4.94 -5.81
CA PRO A 85 4.83 -5.25 -4.73
C PRO A 85 4.57 -4.42 -3.46
N ILE A 86 4.05 -3.19 -3.60
CA ILE A 86 3.65 -2.37 -2.46
C ILE A 86 2.42 -2.95 -1.76
N ALA A 87 1.48 -3.50 -2.51
CA ALA A 87 0.32 -4.19 -1.93
C ALA A 87 0.74 -5.43 -1.13
N TYR A 88 1.69 -6.23 -1.64
CA TYR A 88 2.26 -7.36 -0.89
C TYR A 88 2.94 -6.91 0.40
N GLU A 89 3.76 -5.88 0.35
CA GLU A 89 4.44 -5.32 1.52
C GLU A 89 3.46 -4.75 2.54
N GLY A 90 2.43 -4.03 2.08
CA GLY A 90 1.36 -3.51 2.94
C GLY A 90 0.58 -4.61 3.66
N ALA A 91 0.18 -5.65 2.93
CA ALA A 91 -0.47 -6.83 3.50
C ALA A 91 0.44 -7.55 4.51
N LEU A 92 1.74 -7.64 4.23
CA LEU A 92 2.73 -8.18 5.15
C LEU A 92 2.77 -7.38 6.46
N LYS A 93 2.84 -6.04 6.39
CA LYS A 93 2.86 -5.18 7.59
C LYS A 93 1.58 -5.33 8.43
N ILE A 94 0.41 -5.38 7.80
CA ILE A 94 -0.85 -5.62 8.52
C ILE A 94 -0.78 -6.98 9.24
N LYS A 95 -0.35 -8.02 8.56
CA LYS A 95 -0.23 -9.38 9.10
C LYS A 95 0.74 -9.45 10.28
N GLU A 96 1.95 -8.92 10.11
CA GLU A 96 3.00 -8.96 11.12
C GLU A 96 2.64 -8.19 12.39
N MET A 97 2.03 -7.03 12.26
CA MET A 97 1.83 -6.09 13.35
C MET A 97 0.49 -6.26 14.05
N SER A 98 -0.59 -6.55 13.31
CA SER A 98 -1.95 -6.61 13.86
C SER A 98 -2.52 -8.02 13.99
N TYR A 99 -1.87 -9.02 13.39
CA TYR A 99 -2.31 -10.43 13.32
C TYR A 99 -3.63 -10.64 12.59
N VAL A 100 -4.09 -9.66 11.83
CA VAL A 100 -5.18 -9.83 10.87
C VAL A 100 -4.63 -10.58 9.65
N HIS A 101 -5.38 -11.56 9.16
CA HIS A 101 -4.99 -12.29 7.96
C HIS A 101 -5.12 -11.35 6.75
N ALA A 102 -4.02 -10.78 6.32
CA ALA A 102 -3.97 -9.86 5.19
C ALA A 102 -3.25 -10.51 4.01
N GLU A 103 -3.84 -10.45 2.83
CA GLU A 103 -3.24 -10.98 1.62
C GLU A 103 -3.11 -9.90 0.54
N GLY A 104 -1.91 -9.84 -0.08
CA GLY A 104 -1.66 -9.00 -1.23
C GLY A 104 -1.99 -9.73 -2.53
N TYR A 105 -2.61 -9.05 -3.49
CA TYR A 105 -2.91 -9.58 -4.81
C TYR A 105 -2.62 -8.58 -5.93
N SER A 106 -2.32 -9.08 -7.12
CA SER A 106 -2.43 -8.29 -8.34
C SER A 106 -3.90 -7.88 -8.56
N GLY A 107 -4.13 -6.64 -9.01
CA GLY A 107 -5.46 -6.04 -9.11
C GLY A 107 -6.53 -6.84 -9.85
N GLY A 108 -6.13 -7.73 -10.79
CA GLY A 108 -7.07 -8.61 -11.50
C GLY A 108 -7.21 -10.01 -10.90
N ALA A 109 -6.38 -10.37 -9.91
CA ALA A 109 -6.27 -11.76 -9.46
C ALA A 109 -7.43 -12.24 -8.58
N LEU A 110 -8.20 -11.34 -7.96
CA LEU A 110 -9.36 -11.71 -7.13
C LEU A 110 -10.42 -12.54 -7.89
N LYS A 111 -10.52 -12.35 -9.20
CA LYS A 111 -11.44 -13.11 -10.07
C LYS A 111 -11.17 -14.61 -10.09
N HIS A 112 -9.95 -15.03 -9.74
CA HIS A 112 -9.50 -16.40 -9.85
C HIS A 112 -9.60 -17.19 -8.53
N GLY A 113 -10.53 -16.77 -7.65
CA GLY A 113 -10.81 -17.48 -6.40
C GLY A 113 -11.22 -16.56 -5.24
N PRO A 114 -10.38 -15.58 -4.84
CA PRO A 114 -10.62 -14.78 -3.63
C PRO A 114 -11.94 -13.98 -3.63
N PHE A 115 -12.58 -13.73 -4.77
CA PHE A 115 -13.94 -13.16 -4.82
C PHE A 115 -14.95 -13.98 -4.02
N ALA A 116 -14.75 -15.29 -3.87
CA ALA A 116 -15.61 -16.14 -3.05
C ALA A 116 -15.53 -15.82 -1.55
N LEU A 117 -14.51 -15.07 -1.11
CA LEU A 117 -14.28 -14.67 0.28
C LEU A 117 -14.83 -13.27 0.59
N ILE A 118 -15.44 -12.60 -0.40
CA ILE A 118 -16.03 -11.26 -0.19
C ILE A 118 -17.41 -11.43 0.41
N ASP A 119 -17.53 -10.99 1.66
CA ASP A 119 -18.81 -10.83 2.35
C ASP A 119 -19.27 -9.37 2.25
N ASP A 120 -20.60 -9.17 2.23
CA ASP A 120 -21.23 -7.87 2.41
C ASP A 120 -21.66 -7.65 3.87
N ASP A 121 -22.14 -6.43 4.21
CA ASP A 121 -22.61 -6.12 5.56
C ASP A 121 -23.82 -6.95 6.03
N LYS A 122 -24.54 -7.57 5.12
CA LYS A 122 -25.80 -8.31 5.41
C LYS A 122 -25.55 -9.79 5.61
N SER A 123 -24.65 -10.38 4.83
CA SER A 123 -24.39 -11.83 4.81
C SER A 123 -23.15 -12.20 5.63
N GLY A 124 -22.21 -11.28 5.80
CA GLY A 124 -20.93 -11.54 6.45
C GLY A 124 -21.06 -11.61 7.99
N LYS A 125 -20.57 -12.68 8.59
CA LYS A 125 -20.48 -12.83 10.06
C LYS A 125 -19.76 -11.66 10.75
N PHE A 126 -18.80 -11.07 10.06
CA PHE A 126 -17.95 -9.97 10.52
C PHE A 126 -18.21 -8.66 9.77
N GLY A 127 -19.32 -8.57 8.99
CA GLY A 127 -19.66 -7.46 8.09
C GLY A 127 -18.80 -7.47 6.83
N ALA A 128 -18.94 -6.44 5.99
CA ALA A 128 -18.27 -6.36 4.70
C ALA A 128 -16.76 -6.62 4.78
N THR A 129 -16.24 -7.37 3.81
CA THR A 129 -14.81 -7.68 3.67
C THR A 129 -14.01 -6.43 3.30
N PRO A 130 -13.01 -6.01 4.09
CA PRO A 130 -12.18 -4.88 3.75
C PRO A 130 -11.23 -5.20 2.59
N ILE A 131 -11.20 -4.30 1.60
CA ILE A 131 -10.29 -4.39 0.46
C ILE A 131 -9.63 -3.04 0.23
N ILE A 132 -8.31 -2.98 0.41
CA ILE A 132 -7.50 -1.79 0.14
C ILE A 132 -6.98 -1.88 -1.29
N MET A 133 -7.25 -0.85 -2.09
CA MET A 133 -6.89 -0.79 -3.51
C MET A 133 -5.92 0.36 -3.77
N LEU A 134 -4.75 0.04 -4.35
CA LEU A 134 -3.80 1.05 -4.81
C LEU A 134 -4.15 1.42 -6.26
N VAL A 135 -4.81 2.55 -6.44
CA VAL A 135 -5.25 3.06 -7.74
C VAL A 135 -4.39 4.26 -8.11
N LEU A 136 -3.27 4.02 -8.78
CA LEU A 136 -2.28 5.06 -9.12
C LEU A 136 -2.49 5.57 -10.55
N ASP A 137 -2.12 6.83 -10.80
CA ASP A 137 -2.18 7.47 -12.12
C ASP A 137 -1.05 6.94 -13.01
N ASP A 138 -1.23 5.71 -13.47
CA ASP A 138 -0.32 5.01 -14.37
C ASP A 138 -1.11 4.27 -15.48
N GLN A 139 -0.40 3.53 -16.33
CA GLN A 139 -1.01 2.73 -17.39
C GLN A 139 -2.03 1.67 -16.90
N HIS A 140 -2.08 1.39 -15.61
CA HIS A 140 -2.96 0.39 -14.99
C HIS A 140 -4.17 1.03 -14.28
N ALA A 141 -4.26 2.36 -14.21
CA ALA A 141 -5.31 3.08 -13.49
C ALA A 141 -6.73 2.61 -13.88
N HIS A 142 -7.00 2.49 -15.19
CA HIS A 142 -8.30 2.04 -15.69
C HIS A 142 -8.64 0.61 -15.21
N HIS A 143 -7.68 -0.32 -15.28
CA HIS A 143 -7.89 -1.69 -14.81
C HIS A 143 -8.14 -1.75 -13.30
N MET A 144 -7.40 -0.94 -12.52
CA MET A 144 -7.59 -0.87 -11.07
C MET A 144 -8.96 -0.27 -10.71
N ARG A 145 -9.42 0.75 -11.44
CA ARG A 145 -10.79 1.29 -11.25
C ARG A 145 -11.86 0.23 -11.53
N THR A 146 -11.74 -0.49 -12.64
CA THR A 146 -12.68 -1.60 -12.96
C THR A 146 -12.68 -2.65 -11.85
N ALA A 147 -11.51 -3.01 -11.32
CA ALA A 147 -11.42 -3.93 -10.18
C ALA A 147 -12.10 -3.36 -8.91
N CYS A 148 -12.00 -2.05 -8.65
CA CYS A 148 -12.74 -1.39 -7.57
C CYS A 148 -14.26 -1.49 -7.75
N GLU A 149 -14.75 -1.25 -8.95
CA GLU A 149 -16.18 -1.38 -9.29
C GLU A 149 -16.67 -2.82 -9.03
N GLU A 150 -15.90 -3.81 -9.43
CA GLU A 150 -16.22 -5.23 -9.27
C GLU A 150 -16.30 -5.66 -7.79
N VAL A 151 -15.37 -5.19 -6.93
CA VAL A 151 -15.39 -5.52 -5.50
C VAL A 151 -16.48 -4.73 -4.77
N LYS A 152 -16.70 -3.47 -5.14
CA LYS A 152 -17.78 -2.64 -4.59
C LYS A 152 -19.16 -3.22 -4.91
N ALA A 153 -19.37 -3.71 -6.13
CA ALA A 153 -20.62 -4.36 -6.55
C ALA A 153 -20.92 -5.64 -5.76
N ARG A 154 -19.92 -6.25 -5.11
CA ARG A 154 -20.07 -7.43 -4.23
C ARG A 154 -20.24 -7.06 -2.75
N GLY A 155 -20.29 -5.77 -2.43
CA GLY A 155 -20.52 -5.29 -1.08
C GLY A 155 -19.26 -5.22 -0.20
N ALA A 156 -18.06 -5.27 -0.77
CA ALA A 156 -16.81 -5.09 -0.02
C ALA A 156 -16.73 -3.70 0.65
N ASP A 157 -16.07 -3.61 1.81
CA ASP A 157 -15.64 -2.34 2.42
C ASP A 157 -14.38 -1.86 1.65
N LEU A 158 -14.63 -1.08 0.59
CA LEU A 158 -13.59 -0.58 -0.32
C LEU A 158 -12.87 0.62 0.27
N ILE A 159 -11.55 0.57 0.27
CA ILE A 159 -10.64 1.64 0.70
C ILE A 159 -9.67 1.92 -0.44
N ILE A 160 -9.62 3.16 -0.92
CA ILE A 160 -8.74 3.54 -2.03
C ILE A 160 -7.58 4.40 -1.53
N ILE A 161 -6.35 4.02 -1.92
CA ILE A 161 -5.15 4.84 -1.83
C ILE A 161 -4.78 5.25 -3.25
N THR A 162 -4.71 6.55 -3.52
CA THR A 162 -4.47 7.08 -4.86
C THR A 162 -3.66 8.37 -4.82
N ASP A 163 -3.01 8.72 -5.91
CA ASP A 163 -2.36 10.02 -6.11
C ASP A 163 -3.23 11.02 -6.91
N LYS A 164 -4.42 10.58 -7.33
CA LYS A 164 -5.39 11.41 -8.06
C LYS A 164 -6.82 11.18 -7.55
N ALA A 165 -7.41 12.20 -6.96
CA ALA A 165 -8.77 12.10 -6.40
C ALA A 165 -9.82 11.64 -7.43
N GLU A 166 -9.63 11.97 -8.71
CA GLU A 166 -10.52 11.60 -9.81
C GLU A 166 -10.60 10.08 -10.00
N LEU A 167 -9.53 9.36 -9.65
CA LEU A 167 -9.47 7.90 -9.77
C LEU A 167 -10.34 7.18 -8.74
N ALA A 168 -10.66 7.84 -7.63
CA ALA A 168 -11.56 7.31 -6.60
C ALA A 168 -13.02 7.77 -6.73
N ARG A 169 -13.30 8.70 -7.68
CA ARG A 169 -14.65 9.28 -7.85
C ARG A 169 -15.70 8.18 -8.04
N ASP A 170 -16.83 8.31 -7.33
CA ASP A 170 -17.96 7.38 -7.32
C ASP A 170 -17.65 5.98 -6.73
N LEU A 171 -16.42 5.76 -6.23
CA LEU A 171 -15.96 4.51 -5.69
C LEU A 171 -15.74 4.58 -4.17
N ASP A 172 -15.03 5.58 -3.70
CA ASP A 172 -14.71 5.82 -2.29
C ASP A 172 -14.92 7.30 -1.98
N ASP A 173 -15.69 7.61 -0.94
CA ASP A 173 -16.03 8.99 -0.55
C ASP A 173 -14.93 9.64 0.31
N ASP A 174 -14.02 8.85 0.91
CA ASP A 174 -12.91 9.33 1.73
C ASP A 174 -11.58 8.62 1.35
N PRO A 175 -11.13 8.70 0.07
CA PRO A 175 -9.91 8.04 -0.38
C PRO A 175 -8.67 8.68 0.25
N ILE A 176 -7.64 7.87 0.53
CA ILE A 176 -6.34 8.40 0.95
C ILE A 176 -5.61 8.97 -0.26
N ILE A 177 -5.40 10.28 -0.26
CA ILE A 177 -4.65 10.96 -1.32
C ILE A 177 -3.18 11.08 -0.94
N ILE A 178 -2.30 10.54 -1.78
CA ILE A 178 -0.85 10.65 -1.63
C ILE A 178 -0.26 11.59 -2.69
N PRO A 179 0.91 12.18 -2.46
CA PRO A 179 1.58 12.97 -3.50
C PRO A 179 2.00 12.13 -4.70
N THR A 180 1.76 12.64 -5.90
CA THR A 180 2.38 12.10 -7.12
C THR A 180 3.90 12.35 -7.09
N ASN A 181 4.68 11.32 -7.36
CA ASN A 181 6.15 11.41 -7.45
C ASN A 181 6.71 10.53 -8.59
N ASP A 182 6.16 10.68 -9.78
CA ASP A 182 6.56 9.96 -10.98
C ASP A 182 6.66 8.44 -10.73
N VAL A 183 7.71 7.79 -11.19
CA VAL A 183 7.95 6.34 -11.00
C VAL A 183 8.04 5.91 -9.52
N MET A 184 8.28 6.85 -8.60
CA MET A 184 8.35 6.59 -7.15
C MET A 184 7.00 6.78 -6.43
N THR A 185 5.93 7.12 -7.14
CA THR A 185 4.59 7.32 -6.54
C THR A 185 4.12 6.09 -5.77
N ALA A 186 4.31 4.90 -6.32
CA ALA A 186 3.90 3.66 -5.67
C ALA A 186 4.55 3.47 -4.28
N LEU A 187 5.82 3.87 -4.12
CA LEU A 187 6.48 3.81 -2.81
C LEU A 187 5.81 4.75 -1.78
N GLY A 188 5.22 5.86 -2.24
CA GLY A 188 4.41 6.75 -1.42
C GLY A 188 3.16 6.08 -0.84
N ALA A 189 2.54 5.16 -1.58
CA ALA A 189 1.37 4.40 -1.13
C ALA A 189 1.68 3.42 0.02
N LEU A 190 2.95 3.08 0.23
CA LEU A 190 3.34 2.26 1.37
C LEU A 190 3.18 3.00 2.71
N MET A 191 3.30 4.33 2.74
CA MET A 191 3.21 5.11 3.97
C MET A 191 1.85 4.96 4.66
N PRO A 192 0.70 5.18 4.01
CA PRO A 192 -0.58 4.92 4.64
C PRO A 192 -0.80 3.44 4.99
N LEU A 193 -0.28 2.49 4.23
CA LEU A 193 -0.38 1.06 4.58
C LEU A 193 0.37 0.74 5.88
N GLN A 194 1.58 1.30 6.07
CA GLN A 194 2.33 1.16 7.32
C GLN A 194 1.62 1.84 8.49
N LEU A 195 1.04 3.03 8.28
CA LEU A 195 0.25 3.73 9.30
C LEU A 195 -1.00 2.93 9.69
N ILE A 196 -1.74 2.38 8.74
CA ILE A 196 -2.90 1.53 9.00
C ILE A 196 -2.47 0.32 9.84
N ALA A 197 -1.41 -0.38 9.45
CA ALA A 197 -0.90 -1.54 10.19
C ALA A 197 -0.48 -1.18 11.62
N TYR A 198 0.19 -0.03 11.79
CA TYR A 198 0.60 0.50 13.09
C TYR A 198 -0.62 0.80 13.98
N GLU A 199 -1.57 1.58 13.50
CA GLU A 199 -2.78 1.94 14.25
C GLU A 199 -3.63 0.70 14.58
N MET A 200 -3.76 -0.25 13.65
CA MET A 200 -4.41 -1.54 13.91
C MET A 200 -3.72 -2.31 15.03
N SER A 201 -2.39 -2.31 15.08
CA SER A 201 -1.63 -3.00 16.13
C SER A 201 -1.95 -2.43 17.51
N LEU A 202 -2.00 -1.11 17.64
CA LEU A 202 -2.32 -0.44 18.89
C LEU A 202 -3.76 -0.75 19.34
N LEU A 203 -4.72 -0.67 18.41
CA LEU A 203 -6.13 -0.96 18.69
C LEU A 203 -6.38 -2.42 19.11
N ARG A 204 -5.55 -3.34 18.65
CA ARG A 204 -5.62 -4.77 19.01
C ARG A 204 -4.74 -5.13 20.23
N GLY A 205 -4.08 -4.14 20.86
CA GLY A 205 -3.19 -4.37 21.99
C GLY A 205 -1.91 -5.14 21.64
N CYS A 206 -1.52 -5.11 20.37
CA CYS A 206 -0.29 -5.75 19.89
C CYS A 206 0.90 -4.79 20.02
N ASN A 207 2.11 -5.32 20.21
CA ASN A 207 3.33 -4.52 20.17
C ASN A 207 3.88 -4.48 18.74
N PRO A 208 3.85 -3.33 18.04
CA PRO A 208 4.32 -3.23 16.65
C PRO A 208 5.81 -3.49 16.49
N ASP A 209 6.63 -3.26 17.53
CA ASP A 209 8.07 -3.46 17.49
C ASP A 209 8.47 -4.92 17.79
N ARG A 210 7.62 -5.67 18.47
CA ARG A 210 7.87 -7.05 18.90
C ARG A 210 6.69 -7.97 18.60
N PRO A 211 6.41 -8.24 17.32
CA PRO A 211 5.35 -9.16 16.94
C PRO A 211 5.65 -10.57 17.45
N ARG A 212 4.60 -11.30 17.83
CA ARG A 212 4.73 -12.67 18.33
C ARG A 212 5.34 -13.60 17.28
N ASN A 213 6.13 -14.57 17.74
CA ASN A 213 6.74 -15.62 16.90
C ASN A 213 7.72 -15.10 15.83
N LEU A 214 8.07 -13.82 15.85
CA LEU A 214 9.07 -13.23 14.97
C LEU A 214 10.23 -12.69 15.79
N ALA A 215 11.43 -12.77 15.23
CA ALA A 215 12.65 -12.21 15.81
C ALA A 215 13.45 -11.52 14.71
N LYS A 216 14.15 -10.45 15.08
CA LYS A 216 15.13 -9.85 14.17
C LYS A 216 16.37 -10.74 14.13
N VAL A 217 16.69 -11.22 12.94
CA VAL A 217 17.94 -11.95 12.68
C VAL A 217 18.95 -10.92 12.17
N TYR A 218 20.11 -10.83 12.84
CA TYR A 218 21.22 -9.96 12.46
C TYR A 218 22.28 -10.78 11.71
#